data_473f54b112768fc0eecfcdfb8e9ecc17
#
_entry.id   473f54b112768fc0eecfcdfb8e9ecc17
#
_cell.length_a   1.000
_cell.length_b   1.000
_cell.length_c   1.000
_cell.angle_alpha   90.00
_cell.angle_beta   90.00
_cell.angle_gamma   90.00
#
_symmetry.space_group_name_H-M   'P 1'
#
loop_
_entity.id
_entity.type
_entity.pdbx_description
1 polymer ?
#
loop_
_entity_poly.entity_id
_entity_poly.type
_entity_poly.pdbx_seq_one_letter_code
_entity_poly.pdbx_strand_id
1 'polypeptide(L)'
;MPAAGSAEREARAAERAALLRWAATELGLDELATRDVSWDHAASYVLALLPGADDLPGADDLPGADGPPVAFVKCHRHPRKFRQEHVALRTWAPRLEGTPRLVAHRTAAPSALLLSALPGTPAHRMPADHRQQTALHHAAGRWLRALHDLPFTDQDALPVADALQRRLDGWARRAGAHVPAATIAWLRRMLRDLDLGSVSRVPCHADYGPRNWLWDARTGLAVIDFEHARPDVWLVDVHRLIDGPWQRRPGLEEAFWDGYGRMPDERETALVTAMRAMYALGTVAWARAHDDAAFESGGWRVLRRLRAPGV
;
A
#
# COMPACT_ATOMS: atom_id res chain seq x y z
N MET A 1 38.85 -4.68 3.11
CA MET A 1 37.86 -4.47 4.20
C MET A 1 36.70 -5.49 4.11
N PRO A 2 36.88 -6.79 4.47
CA PRO A 2 35.82 -7.78 4.43
C PRO A 2 35.02 -7.96 5.76
N ALA A 3 35.50 -7.43 6.88
CA ALA A 3 34.93 -7.71 8.20
C ALA A 3 33.58 -7.05 8.51
N ALA A 4 33.28 -5.87 7.97
CA ALA A 4 32.02 -5.15 8.23
C ALA A 4 30.79 -5.88 7.63
N GLY A 5 30.93 -6.48 6.47
CA GLY A 5 29.84 -7.22 5.81
C GLY A 5 29.51 -8.57 6.45
N SER A 6 30.43 -9.16 7.21
CA SER A 6 30.20 -10.42 7.95
C SER A 6 29.37 -10.17 9.20
N ALA A 7 29.76 -9.19 10.03
CA ALA A 7 29.06 -8.84 11.26
C ALA A 7 27.61 -8.36 10.97
N GLU A 8 27.40 -7.62 9.88
CA GLU A 8 26.06 -7.18 9.49
C GLU A 8 25.17 -8.34 9.03
N ARG A 9 25.72 -9.30 8.30
CA ARG A 9 24.99 -10.54 7.92
C ARG A 9 24.63 -11.38 9.13
N GLU A 10 25.56 -11.56 10.06
CA GLU A 10 25.33 -12.30 11.31
C GLU A 10 24.24 -11.64 12.17
N ALA A 11 24.26 -10.30 12.30
CA ALA A 11 23.25 -9.56 13.03
C ALA A 11 21.85 -9.71 12.40
N ARG A 12 21.75 -9.64 11.07
CA ARG A 12 20.48 -9.88 10.35
C ARG A 12 19.98 -11.32 10.50
N ALA A 13 20.87 -12.31 10.48
CA ALA A 13 20.50 -13.70 10.69
C ALA A 13 19.98 -13.93 12.12
N ALA A 14 20.65 -13.36 13.14
CA ALA A 14 20.21 -13.43 14.53
C ALA A 14 18.85 -12.74 14.75
N GLU A 15 18.64 -11.57 14.13
CA GLU A 15 17.36 -10.86 14.15
C GLU A 15 16.24 -11.69 13.55
N ARG A 16 16.47 -12.28 12.36
CA ARG A 16 15.52 -13.16 11.69
C ARG A 16 15.18 -14.38 12.55
N ALA A 17 16.18 -15.04 13.13
CA ALA A 17 15.96 -16.17 14.02
C ALA A 17 15.13 -15.81 15.27
N ALA A 18 15.35 -14.62 15.85
CA ALA A 18 14.57 -14.14 16.99
C ALA A 18 13.11 -13.87 16.62
N LEU A 19 12.85 -13.32 15.41
CA LEU A 19 11.49 -13.11 14.91
C LEU A 19 10.76 -14.41 14.63
N LEU A 20 11.46 -15.43 14.11
CA LEU A 20 10.88 -16.73 13.85
C LEU A 20 10.50 -17.48 15.13
N ARG A 21 11.37 -17.46 16.14
CA ARG A 21 11.04 -18.05 17.46
C ARG A 21 9.82 -17.35 18.07
N TRP A 22 9.76 -16.03 18.00
CA TRP A 22 8.60 -15.29 18.48
C TRP A 22 7.33 -15.70 17.72
N ALA A 23 7.37 -15.73 16.37
CA ALA A 23 6.23 -16.09 15.57
C ALA A 23 5.76 -17.54 15.79
N ALA A 24 6.69 -18.48 15.93
CA ALA A 24 6.39 -19.87 16.26
C ALA A 24 5.65 -19.99 17.60
N THR A 25 6.16 -19.30 18.64
CA THR A 25 5.48 -19.24 19.95
C THR A 25 4.05 -18.68 19.84
N GLU A 26 3.86 -17.58 19.12
CA GLU A 26 2.53 -16.96 18.97
C GLU A 26 1.55 -17.83 18.16
N LEU A 27 2.05 -18.67 17.26
CA LEU A 27 1.27 -19.59 16.45
C LEU A 27 1.06 -20.97 17.11
N GLY A 28 1.80 -21.28 18.16
CA GLY A 28 1.79 -22.60 18.79
C GLY A 28 2.40 -23.68 17.91
N LEU A 29 3.42 -23.35 17.10
CA LEU A 29 4.12 -24.24 16.19
C LEU A 29 5.55 -24.48 16.66
N ASP A 30 6.06 -25.69 16.48
CA ASP A 30 7.42 -26.07 16.90
C ASP A 30 8.48 -25.58 15.89
N GLU A 31 8.22 -25.75 14.61
CA GLU A 31 9.09 -25.35 13.53
C GLU A 31 8.37 -24.54 12.45
N LEU A 32 9.06 -23.54 11.89
CA LEU A 32 8.59 -22.72 10.78
C LEU A 32 9.66 -22.64 9.68
N ALA A 33 9.31 -23.10 8.50
CA ALA A 33 10.06 -22.75 7.31
C ALA A 33 9.68 -21.33 6.86
N THR A 34 10.57 -20.66 6.12
CA THR A 34 10.31 -19.28 5.72
C THR A 34 10.72 -19.01 4.28
N ARG A 35 9.93 -18.18 3.63
CA ARG A 35 10.27 -17.60 2.32
C ARG A 35 10.23 -16.08 2.41
N ASP A 36 11.31 -15.42 1.98
CA ASP A 36 11.33 -13.97 1.86
C ASP A 36 10.47 -13.54 0.67
N VAL A 37 9.49 -12.71 0.93
CA VAL A 37 8.55 -12.18 -0.05
C VAL A 37 8.57 -10.64 -0.08
N SER A 38 9.64 -10.06 0.42
CA SER A 38 9.86 -8.61 0.44
C SER A 38 9.91 -8.03 -0.97
N TRP A 39 9.48 -6.78 -1.09
CA TRP A 39 9.73 -6.00 -2.29
C TRP A 39 11.13 -5.36 -2.23
N ASP A 40 11.79 -5.28 -3.36
CA ASP A 40 13.02 -4.50 -3.49
C ASP A 40 12.75 -3.05 -3.06
N HIS A 41 13.70 -2.45 -2.33
CA HIS A 41 13.62 -1.08 -1.79
C HIS A 41 12.46 -0.82 -0.80
N ALA A 42 11.78 -1.87 -0.29
CA ALA A 42 10.74 -1.70 0.72
C ALA A 42 11.29 -1.16 2.05
N ALA A 43 10.48 -0.34 2.71
CA ALA A 43 10.77 0.16 4.06
C ALA A 43 10.52 -0.90 5.15
N SER A 44 10.02 -2.07 4.76
CA SER A 44 9.76 -3.24 5.60
C SER A 44 10.24 -4.49 4.86
N TYR A 45 10.56 -5.55 5.59
CA TYR A 45 10.72 -6.88 5.00
C TYR A 45 9.62 -7.83 5.48
N VAL A 46 9.25 -8.76 4.62
CA VAL A 46 8.13 -9.67 4.84
C VAL A 46 8.58 -11.11 4.67
N LEU A 47 8.36 -11.92 5.70
CA LEU A 47 8.60 -13.35 5.68
C LEU A 47 7.27 -14.09 5.62
N ALA A 48 7.04 -14.88 4.58
CA ALA A 48 6.00 -15.89 4.56
C ALA A 48 6.42 -17.04 5.48
N LEU A 49 5.55 -17.43 6.40
CA LEU A 49 5.75 -18.53 7.33
C LEU A 49 5.05 -19.76 6.76
N LEU A 50 5.81 -20.84 6.65
CA LEU A 50 5.34 -22.12 6.14
C LEU A 50 5.38 -23.12 7.31
N PRO A 51 4.38 -23.99 7.46
CA PRO A 51 4.42 -25.04 8.50
C PRO A 51 5.61 -25.97 8.23
N GLY A 52 6.19 -26.51 9.30
CA GLY A 52 7.16 -27.59 9.20
C GLY A 52 6.55 -28.84 8.58
N ALA A 53 7.36 -29.76 8.09
CA ALA A 53 6.89 -30.98 7.46
C ALA A 53 6.03 -31.84 8.42
N ASP A 54 6.27 -31.75 9.72
CA ASP A 54 5.59 -32.55 10.76
C ASP A 54 4.27 -31.91 11.24
N ASP A 55 4.00 -30.64 10.91
CA ASP A 55 2.83 -29.90 11.42
C ASP A 55 1.56 -30.01 10.55
N LEU A 56 1.62 -30.75 9.45
CA LEU A 56 0.48 -30.91 8.50
C LEU A 56 -0.10 -32.33 8.60
N PRO A 57 -1.38 -32.49 8.94
CA PRO A 57 -2.04 -33.79 8.83
C PRO A 57 -2.11 -34.21 7.37
N GLY A 58 -1.42 -35.32 7.01
CA GLY A 58 -1.36 -35.83 5.65
C GLY A 58 -0.20 -35.29 4.80
N ALA A 59 0.92 -34.93 5.43
CA ALA A 59 2.07 -34.29 4.82
C ALA A 59 2.88 -35.12 3.81
N ASP A 60 2.54 -36.39 3.61
CA ASP A 60 3.28 -37.29 2.70
C ASP A 60 3.22 -36.87 1.22
N ASP A 61 2.30 -35.98 0.83
CA ASP A 61 2.08 -35.54 -0.55
C ASP A 61 2.28 -34.04 -0.79
N LEU A 62 2.72 -33.24 0.21
CA LEU A 62 2.95 -31.81 0.01
C LEU A 62 4.43 -31.50 -0.20
N PRO A 63 4.80 -30.80 -1.29
CA PRO A 63 6.17 -30.39 -1.51
C PRO A 63 6.56 -29.36 -0.44
N GLY A 64 7.49 -29.70 0.45
CA GLY A 64 8.10 -28.88 1.50
C GLY A 64 7.96 -27.35 1.33
N ALA A 65 8.97 -26.59 1.04
CA ALA A 65 8.98 -25.12 0.94
C ALA A 65 7.97 -24.44 -0.04
N ASP A 66 7.15 -25.19 -0.78
CA ASP A 66 6.22 -24.67 -1.79
C ASP A 66 4.74 -24.60 -1.35
N GLY A 67 4.43 -25.01 -0.12
CA GLY A 67 3.08 -24.91 0.43
C GLY A 67 2.55 -23.47 0.60
N PRO A 68 1.22 -23.31 0.80
CA PRO A 68 0.66 -22.00 1.13
C PRO A 68 1.14 -21.55 2.51
N PRO A 69 1.48 -20.27 2.68
CA PRO A 69 1.88 -19.75 3.98
C PRO A 69 0.71 -19.80 4.98
N VAL A 70 1.01 -20.09 6.24
CA VAL A 70 0.04 -20.03 7.36
C VAL A 70 -0.08 -18.64 7.92
N ALA A 71 1.00 -17.86 7.87
CA ALA A 71 1.05 -16.49 8.37
C ALA A 71 2.19 -15.70 7.69
N PHE A 72 2.25 -14.41 7.99
CA PHE A 72 3.34 -13.52 7.55
C PHE A 72 3.90 -12.74 8.74
N VAL A 73 5.23 -12.64 8.84
CA VAL A 73 5.89 -11.67 9.70
C VAL A 73 6.29 -10.48 8.85
N LYS A 74 5.77 -9.29 9.18
CA LYS A 74 6.17 -8.04 8.57
C LYS A 74 6.96 -7.19 9.56
N CYS A 75 8.21 -6.93 9.23
CA CYS A 75 9.14 -6.19 10.06
C CYS A 75 9.35 -4.78 9.51
N HIS A 76 9.12 -3.77 10.35
CA HIS A 76 9.18 -2.37 9.94
C HIS A 76 10.49 -1.71 10.38
N ARG A 77 11.19 -1.10 9.43
CA ARG A 77 12.38 -0.27 9.71
C ARG A 77 12.03 1.11 10.24
N HIS A 78 10.80 1.58 9.98
CA HIS A 78 10.34 2.91 10.37
C HIS A 78 9.22 2.84 11.41
N PRO A 79 9.40 3.37 12.61
CA PRO A 79 8.39 3.34 13.68
C PRO A 79 7.04 3.94 13.27
N ARG A 80 7.04 4.95 12.39
CA ARG A 80 5.80 5.53 11.87
C ARG A 80 5.01 4.52 11.05
N LYS A 81 5.66 3.78 10.16
CA LYS A 81 5.03 2.75 9.32
C LYS A 81 4.43 1.63 10.17
N PHE A 82 5.20 1.15 11.14
CA PHE A 82 4.71 0.19 12.11
C PHE A 82 3.42 0.69 12.80
N ARG A 83 3.44 1.92 13.35
CA ARG A 83 2.27 2.46 14.04
C ARG A 83 1.06 2.61 13.10
N GLN A 84 1.24 3.08 11.89
CA GLN A 84 0.17 3.24 10.90
C GLN A 84 -0.50 1.90 10.61
N GLU A 85 0.27 0.88 10.26
CA GLU A 85 -0.25 -0.45 9.95
C GLU A 85 -0.86 -1.12 11.17
N HIS A 86 -0.18 -1.06 12.33
CA HIS A 86 -0.69 -1.61 13.58
C HIS A 86 -2.06 -1.00 13.98
N VAL A 87 -2.21 0.32 13.87
CA VAL A 87 -3.49 0.99 14.17
C VAL A 87 -4.56 0.56 13.17
N ALA A 88 -4.28 0.57 11.87
CA ALA A 88 -5.25 0.17 10.85
C ALA A 88 -5.72 -1.27 11.03
N LEU A 89 -4.78 -2.19 11.29
CA LEU A 89 -5.08 -3.61 11.51
C LEU A 89 -5.85 -3.87 12.81
N ARG A 90 -5.75 -3.01 13.81
CA ARG A 90 -6.52 -3.12 15.05
C ARG A 90 -7.88 -2.47 15.00
N THR A 91 -8.04 -1.39 14.23
CA THR A 91 -9.25 -0.54 14.31
C THR A 91 -10.12 -0.64 13.07
N TRP A 92 -9.54 -0.73 11.87
CA TRP A 92 -10.27 -0.73 10.61
C TRP A 92 -10.43 -2.13 10.02
N ALA A 93 -9.33 -2.85 9.87
CA ALA A 93 -9.31 -4.16 9.24
C ALA A 93 -10.31 -5.18 9.85
N PRO A 94 -10.54 -5.25 11.18
CA PRO A 94 -11.50 -6.19 11.74
C PRO A 94 -12.96 -5.95 11.33
N ARG A 95 -13.25 -4.80 10.73
CA ARG A 95 -14.57 -4.40 10.25
C ARG A 95 -14.76 -4.60 8.74
N LEU A 96 -13.72 -5.11 8.07
CA LEU A 96 -13.66 -5.30 6.62
C LEU A 96 -13.39 -6.77 6.29
N GLU A 97 -14.12 -7.29 5.33
CA GLU A 97 -13.84 -8.61 4.78
C GLU A 97 -12.57 -8.59 3.93
N GLY A 98 -11.89 -9.72 3.80
CA GLY A 98 -10.69 -9.83 2.97
C GLY A 98 -9.50 -9.00 3.45
N THR A 99 -9.33 -8.86 4.77
CA THR A 99 -8.18 -8.18 5.37
C THR A 99 -7.38 -9.13 6.26
N PRO A 100 -6.05 -8.96 6.36
CA PRO A 100 -5.26 -9.76 7.29
C PRO A 100 -5.68 -9.51 8.74
N ARG A 101 -5.78 -10.56 9.54
CA ARG A 101 -5.93 -10.43 10.98
C ARG A 101 -4.56 -10.17 11.59
N LEU A 102 -4.48 -9.23 12.51
CA LEU A 102 -3.33 -9.07 13.39
C LEU A 102 -3.37 -10.19 14.43
N VAL A 103 -2.48 -11.17 14.29
CA VAL A 103 -2.35 -12.30 15.22
C VAL A 103 -1.60 -11.84 16.47
N ALA A 104 -0.44 -11.24 16.27
CA ALA A 104 0.39 -10.69 17.34
C ALA A 104 1.21 -9.50 16.85
N HIS A 105 1.78 -8.73 17.77
CA HIS A 105 2.71 -7.65 17.46
C HIS A 105 3.84 -7.55 18.47
N ARG A 106 4.97 -7.07 18.01
CA ARG A 106 6.17 -6.83 18.81
C ARG A 106 6.63 -5.39 18.59
N THR A 107 6.72 -4.62 19.69
CA THR A 107 7.18 -3.22 19.64
C THR A 107 8.69 -3.07 19.90
N ALA A 108 9.30 -4.07 20.55
CA ALA A 108 10.76 -4.12 20.71
C ALA A 108 11.43 -4.23 19.34
N ALA A 109 12.62 -3.65 19.20
CA ALA A 109 13.39 -3.72 17.97
C ALA A 109 13.85 -5.17 17.66
N PRO A 110 13.67 -5.63 16.43
CA PRO A 110 12.91 -5.01 15.36
C PRO A 110 11.40 -5.06 15.61
N SER A 111 10.69 -3.95 15.34
CA SER A 111 9.24 -3.93 15.47
C SER A 111 8.60 -4.75 14.35
N ALA A 112 7.70 -5.66 14.71
CA ALA A 112 7.10 -6.59 13.77
C ALA A 112 5.60 -6.84 14.04
N LEU A 113 4.89 -7.19 12.98
CA LEU A 113 3.50 -7.65 12.99
C LEU A 113 3.45 -9.09 12.51
N LEU A 114 2.70 -9.93 13.21
CA LEU A 114 2.34 -11.28 12.79
C LEU A 114 0.92 -11.24 12.23
N LEU A 115 0.78 -11.57 10.95
CA LEU A 115 -0.45 -11.41 10.18
C LEU A 115 -0.94 -12.75 9.68
N SER A 116 -2.26 -12.97 9.70
CA SER A 116 -2.83 -14.16 9.07
C SER A 116 -2.58 -14.15 7.56
N ALA A 117 -2.40 -15.32 6.97
CA ALA A 117 -2.40 -15.48 5.53
C ALA A 117 -3.82 -15.27 4.96
N LEU A 118 -3.88 -14.81 3.73
CA LEU A 118 -5.10 -14.66 2.95
C LEU A 118 -4.95 -15.45 1.65
N PRO A 119 -6.04 -16.10 1.19
CA PRO A 119 -6.03 -16.78 -0.09
C PRO A 119 -5.99 -15.78 -1.25
N GLY A 120 -5.58 -16.27 -2.41
CA GLY A 120 -5.67 -15.53 -3.66
C GLY A 120 -4.34 -15.22 -4.33
N THR A 121 -4.45 -14.90 -5.60
CA THR A 121 -3.32 -14.50 -6.44
C THR A 121 -3.19 -12.97 -6.42
N PRO A 122 -1.96 -12.43 -6.29
CA PRO A 122 -1.75 -10.98 -6.41
C PRO A 122 -2.28 -10.46 -7.76
N ALA A 123 -3.15 -9.45 -7.69
CA ALA A 123 -3.89 -8.96 -8.86
C ALA A 123 -2.98 -8.45 -10.00
N HIS A 124 -1.80 -7.93 -9.66
CA HIS A 124 -0.81 -7.50 -10.66
C HIS A 124 -0.16 -8.65 -11.44
N ARG A 125 -0.31 -9.91 -10.95
CA ARG A 125 0.16 -11.14 -11.60
C ARG A 125 -0.95 -11.90 -12.34
N MET A 126 -2.20 -11.46 -12.19
CA MET A 126 -3.32 -12.11 -12.84
C MET A 126 -3.28 -11.93 -14.36
N PRO A 127 -3.79 -12.93 -15.12
CA PRO A 127 -3.99 -12.78 -16.55
C PRO A 127 -4.84 -11.56 -16.89
N ALA A 128 -4.68 -11.08 -18.13
CA ALA A 128 -5.42 -9.93 -18.63
C ALA A 128 -6.88 -10.27 -19.04
N ASP A 129 -7.48 -11.32 -18.46
CA ASP A 129 -8.88 -11.67 -18.70
C ASP A 129 -9.83 -10.53 -18.33
N HIS A 130 -10.62 -10.10 -19.30
CA HIS A 130 -11.48 -8.93 -19.15
C HIS A 130 -12.53 -9.13 -18.06
N ARG A 131 -13.18 -10.27 -18.00
CA ARG A 131 -14.25 -10.54 -17.03
C ARG A 131 -13.71 -10.56 -15.61
N GLN A 132 -12.58 -11.23 -15.40
CA GLN A 132 -11.93 -11.28 -14.09
C GLN A 132 -11.44 -9.90 -13.64
N GLN A 133 -10.85 -9.13 -14.54
CA GLN A 133 -10.40 -7.77 -14.23
C GLN A 133 -11.55 -6.82 -13.92
N THR A 134 -12.66 -6.92 -14.65
CA THR A 134 -13.89 -6.16 -14.38
C THR A 134 -14.47 -6.52 -13.01
N ALA A 135 -14.62 -7.81 -12.71
CA ALA A 135 -15.11 -8.30 -11.42
C ALA A 135 -14.20 -7.86 -10.25
N LEU A 136 -12.89 -7.93 -10.44
CA LEU A 136 -11.89 -7.47 -9.48
C LEU A 136 -12.05 -5.97 -9.19
N HIS A 137 -12.15 -5.13 -10.24
CA HIS A 137 -12.27 -3.68 -10.04
C HIS A 137 -13.59 -3.28 -9.41
N HIS A 138 -14.69 -3.94 -9.77
CA HIS A 138 -15.97 -3.76 -9.09
C HIS A 138 -15.88 -4.13 -7.60
N ALA A 139 -15.30 -5.30 -7.27
CA ALA A 139 -15.09 -5.70 -5.89
C ALA A 139 -14.16 -4.72 -5.14
N ALA A 140 -13.13 -4.19 -5.83
CA ALA A 140 -12.23 -3.19 -5.27
C ALA A 140 -12.96 -1.88 -4.95
N GLY A 141 -13.86 -1.44 -5.82
CA GLY A 141 -14.71 -0.26 -5.55
C GLY A 141 -15.56 -0.46 -4.30
N ARG A 142 -16.27 -1.60 -4.20
CA ARG A 142 -17.10 -1.94 -3.03
C ARG A 142 -16.28 -1.99 -1.73
N TRP A 143 -15.14 -2.65 -1.77
CA TRP A 143 -14.27 -2.77 -0.61
C TRP A 143 -13.75 -1.41 -0.14
N LEU A 144 -13.33 -0.57 -1.09
CA LEU A 144 -12.84 0.78 -0.76
C LEU A 144 -13.95 1.65 -0.19
N ARG A 145 -15.17 1.53 -0.70
CA ARG A 145 -16.34 2.21 -0.14
C ARG A 145 -16.56 1.79 1.31
N ALA A 146 -16.50 0.50 1.61
CA ALA A 146 -16.67 -0.02 2.96
C ALA A 146 -15.59 0.52 3.93
N LEU A 147 -14.33 0.67 3.47
CA LEU A 147 -13.26 1.31 4.26
C LEU A 147 -13.57 2.77 4.54
N HIS A 148 -13.97 3.53 3.53
CA HIS A 148 -14.24 4.97 3.66
C HIS A 148 -15.49 5.29 4.49
N ASP A 149 -16.45 4.37 4.56
CA ASP A 149 -17.67 4.48 5.36
C ASP A 149 -17.48 4.06 6.82
N LEU A 150 -16.30 3.58 7.22
CA LEU A 150 -16.07 3.23 8.61
C LEU A 150 -16.22 4.46 9.50
N PRO A 151 -16.87 4.31 10.68
CA PRO A 151 -16.94 5.39 11.66
C PRO A 151 -15.54 5.89 12.03
N PHE A 152 -15.32 7.17 11.86
CA PHE A 152 -14.06 7.82 12.11
C PHE A 152 -14.27 9.20 12.74
N THR A 153 -13.46 9.52 13.73
CA THR A 153 -13.38 10.87 14.29
C THR A 153 -12.04 11.47 13.89
N ASP A 154 -12.07 12.53 13.09
CA ASP A 154 -10.85 13.25 12.70
C ASP A 154 -10.27 13.96 13.92
N GLN A 155 -9.08 13.52 14.33
CA GLN A 155 -8.33 14.11 15.43
C GLN A 155 -7.21 15.04 14.95
N ASP A 156 -7.05 15.21 13.62
CA ASP A 156 -6.05 16.09 13.06
C ASP A 156 -6.57 17.54 13.06
N ALA A 157 -5.98 18.35 13.91
CA ALA A 157 -6.31 19.79 13.99
C ALA A 157 -5.89 20.58 12.73
N LEU A 158 -5.10 19.96 11.82
CA LEU A 158 -4.64 20.64 10.61
C LEU A 158 -5.72 20.59 9.52
N PRO A 159 -6.18 21.72 8.98
CA PRO A 159 -7.09 21.73 7.84
C PRO A 159 -6.55 20.91 6.65
N VAL A 160 -7.44 20.32 5.86
CA VAL A 160 -7.05 19.49 4.70
C VAL A 160 -6.15 20.25 3.73
N ALA A 161 -6.48 21.52 3.44
CA ALA A 161 -5.67 22.38 2.57
C ALA A 161 -4.22 22.49 3.05
N ASP A 162 -4.04 22.76 4.34
CA ASP A 162 -2.71 22.92 4.94
C ASP A 162 -1.95 21.58 4.97
N ALA A 163 -2.65 20.47 5.17
CA ALA A 163 -2.05 19.14 5.12
C ALA A 163 -1.53 18.81 3.70
N LEU A 164 -2.32 19.13 2.67
CA LEU A 164 -1.91 18.95 1.27
C LEU A 164 -0.72 19.86 0.93
N GLN A 165 -0.78 21.13 1.34
CA GLN A 165 0.32 22.07 1.10
C GLN A 165 1.62 21.62 1.80
N ARG A 166 1.57 21.19 3.07
CA ARG A 166 2.74 20.64 3.78
C ARG A 166 3.30 19.40 3.09
N ARG A 167 2.44 18.56 2.55
CA ARG A 167 2.85 17.35 1.80
C ARG A 167 3.59 17.73 0.53
N LEU A 168 3.03 18.68 -0.24
CA LEU A 168 3.69 19.22 -1.44
C LEU A 168 5.05 19.81 -1.11
N ASP A 169 5.15 20.64 -0.09
CA ASP A 169 6.42 21.28 0.31
C ASP A 169 7.45 20.24 0.78
N GLY A 170 6.98 19.17 1.44
CA GLY A 170 7.83 18.03 1.79
C GLY A 170 8.43 17.33 0.57
N TRP A 171 7.64 17.09 -0.45
CA TRP A 171 8.09 16.49 -1.70
C TRP A 171 8.97 17.44 -2.50
N ALA A 172 8.64 18.74 -2.56
CA ALA A 172 9.44 19.75 -3.23
C ALA A 172 10.85 19.86 -2.62
N ARG A 173 10.96 19.83 -1.29
CA ARG A 173 12.29 19.81 -0.62
C ARG A 173 13.10 18.57 -0.96
N ARG A 174 12.47 17.38 -1.01
CA ARG A 174 13.15 16.12 -1.37
C ARG A 174 13.57 16.10 -2.83
N ALA A 175 12.74 16.64 -3.72
CA ALA A 175 13.04 16.75 -5.14
C ALA A 175 14.23 17.70 -5.41
N GLY A 176 14.43 18.72 -4.57
CA GLY A 176 15.54 19.66 -4.68
C GLY A 176 15.60 20.32 -6.06
N ALA A 177 16.83 20.51 -6.57
CA ALA A 177 17.08 21.12 -7.88
C ALA A 177 16.72 20.23 -9.09
N HIS A 178 16.36 18.96 -8.87
CA HIS A 178 16.01 18.03 -9.96
C HIS A 178 14.66 18.33 -10.60
N VAL A 179 13.79 19.02 -9.87
CA VAL A 179 12.50 19.44 -10.40
C VAL A 179 12.51 20.95 -10.61
N PRO A 180 12.20 21.43 -11.82
CA PRO A 180 12.21 22.86 -12.11
C PRO A 180 11.30 23.66 -11.17
N ALA A 181 11.77 24.82 -10.70
CA ALA A 181 11.01 25.72 -9.82
C ALA A 181 9.63 26.09 -10.40
N ALA A 182 9.53 26.22 -11.74
CA ALA A 182 8.28 26.47 -12.43
C ALA A 182 7.25 25.34 -12.26
N THR A 183 7.71 24.08 -12.15
CA THR A 183 6.83 22.94 -11.87
C THR A 183 6.31 22.99 -10.44
N ILE A 184 7.16 23.30 -9.46
CA ILE A 184 6.75 23.46 -8.06
C ILE A 184 5.77 24.63 -7.91
N ALA A 185 6.04 25.75 -8.57
CA ALA A 185 5.15 26.93 -8.57
C ALA A 185 3.76 26.60 -9.18
N TRP A 186 3.74 25.82 -10.26
CA TRP A 186 2.49 25.33 -10.87
C TRP A 186 1.69 24.43 -9.91
N LEU A 187 2.32 23.46 -9.26
CA LEU A 187 1.69 22.60 -8.27
C LEU A 187 1.11 23.38 -7.09
N ARG A 188 1.86 24.37 -6.59
CA ARG A 188 1.37 25.25 -5.51
C ARG A 188 0.17 26.07 -5.92
N ARG A 189 0.11 26.55 -7.17
CA ARG A 189 -1.07 27.25 -7.69
C ARG A 189 -2.26 26.29 -7.75
N MET A 190 -2.10 25.09 -8.34
CA MET A 190 -3.18 24.10 -8.40
C MET A 190 -3.81 23.84 -7.04
N LEU A 191 -2.98 23.60 -5.99
CA LEU A 191 -3.53 23.33 -4.65
C LEU A 191 -4.19 24.57 -4.02
N ARG A 192 -3.66 25.77 -4.26
CA ARG A 192 -4.17 27.01 -3.70
C ARG A 192 -5.51 27.42 -4.32
N ASP A 193 -5.68 27.12 -5.61
CA ASP A 193 -6.86 27.50 -6.40
C ASP A 193 -8.02 26.50 -6.22
N LEU A 194 -7.84 25.41 -5.44
CA LEU A 194 -8.89 24.44 -5.15
C LEU A 194 -9.93 25.00 -4.22
N ASP A 195 -11.20 24.86 -4.60
CA ASP A 195 -12.32 24.95 -3.69
C ASP A 195 -12.50 23.61 -2.96
N LEU A 196 -11.96 23.48 -1.75
CA LEU A 196 -12.07 22.26 -0.98
C LEU A 196 -13.40 22.12 -0.24
N GLY A 197 -14.20 23.21 -0.15
CA GLY A 197 -15.50 23.19 0.52
C GLY A 197 -15.44 22.50 1.89
N SER A 198 -16.32 21.52 2.11
CA SER A 198 -16.39 20.70 3.32
C SER A 198 -15.69 19.35 3.18
N VAL A 199 -14.56 19.28 2.46
CA VAL A 199 -13.83 18.02 2.31
C VAL A 199 -13.35 17.53 3.66
N SER A 200 -13.81 16.33 4.03
CA SER A 200 -13.44 15.64 5.28
C SER A 200 -12.45 14.51 5.02
N ARG A 201 -11.74 14.12 6.08
CA ARG A 201 -10.92 12.91 6.06
C ARG A 201 -11.77 11.69 6.36
N VAL A 202 -11.37 10.58 5.78
CA VAL A 202 -11.91 9.25 6.05
C VAL A 202 -10.75 8.27 6.28
N PRO A 203 -10.98 7.08 6.83
CA PRO A 203 -9.99 6.02 6.82
C PRO A 203 -9.56 5.69 5.39
N CYS A 204 -8.26 5.82 5.09
CA CYS A 204 -7.70 5.54 3.77
C CYS A 204 -6.59 4.50 3.86
N HIS A 205 -6.48 3.67 2.84
CA HIS A 205 -5.36 2.74 2.65
C HIS A 205 -4.09 3.49 2.26
N ALA A 206 -4.22 4.49 1.43
CA ALA A 206 -3.19 5.41 0.91
C ALA A 206 -2.05 4.76 0.08
N ASP A 207 -2.22 3.47 -0.25
CA ASP A 207 -1.44 2.74 -1.27
C ASP A 207 -2.34 1.71 -1.99
N TYR A 208 -3.60 2.09 -2.23
CA TYR A 208 -4.62 1.23 -2.79
C TYR A 208 -4.36 0.95 -4.28
N GLY A 209 -4.30 -0.33 -4.64
CA GLY A 209 -4.09 -0.72 -6.02
C GLY A 209 -3.75 -2.21 -6.22
N PRO A 210 -3.62 -2.67 -7.48
CA PRO A 210 -3.46 -4.09 -7.82
C PRO A 210 -2.23 -4.79 -7.21
N ARG A 211 -1.25 -4.07 -6.72
CA ARG A 211 -0.11 -4.66 -6.00
C ARG A 211 -0.52 -5.18 -4.62
N ASN A 212 -1.48 -4.51 -4.01
CA ASN A 212 -1.97 -4.78 -2.66
C ASN A 212 -3.34 -5.48 -2.67
N TRP A 213 -3.79 -5.94 -3.84
CA TRP A 213 -5.00 -6.73 -4.00
C TRP A 213 -4.65 -8.20 -4.24
N LEU A 214 -5.35 -9.10 -3.56
CA LEU A 214 -5.36 -10.53 -3.85
C LEU A 214 -6.74 -10.89 -4.39
N TRP A 215 -6.79 -11.75 -5.37
CA TRP A 215 -8.03 -12.26 -5.93
C TRP A 215 -8.11 -13.78 -5.81
N ASP A 216 -9.18 -14.24 -5.23
CA ASP A 216 -9.55 -15.65 -5.18
C ASP A 216 -10.97 -15.84 -5.70
N ALA A 217 -11.19 -16.84 -6.55
CA ALA A 217 -12.49 -17.05 -7.18
C ALA A 217 -13.60 -17.44 -6.19
N ARG A 218 -13.26 -17.98 -5.04
CA ARG A 218 -14.22 -18.39 -3.99
C ARG A 218 -14.46 -17.30 -2.96
N THR A 219 -13.40 -16.63 -2.52
CA THR A 219 -13.46 -15.67 -1.42
C THR A 219 -13.50 -14.22 -1.89
N GLY A 220 -13.25 -13.96 -3.18
CA GLY A 220 -13.27 -12.64 -3.77
C GLY A 220 -11.98 -11.84 -3.53
N LEU A 221 -12.14 -10.54 -3.35
CA LEU A 221 -11.04 -9.59 -3.13
C LEU A 221 -10.55 -9.65 -1.68
N ALA A 222 -9.23 -9.67 -1.52
CA ALA A 222 -8.56 -9.34 -0.28
C ALA A 222 -7.56 -8.18 -0.49
N VAL A 223 -7.36 -7.36 0.55
CA VAL A 223 -6.50 -6.18 0.52
C VAL A 223 -5.46 -6.28 1.63
N ILE A 224 -4.20 -6.08 1.27
CA ILE A 224 -3.05 -6.22 2.16
C ILE A 224 -2.22 -4.93 2.19
N ASP A 225 -1.26 -4.86 3.11
CA ASP A 225 -0.24 -3.80 3.19
C ASP A 225 -0.80 -2.43 3.61
N PHE A 226 -1.21 -2.33 4.87
CA PHE A 226 -1.74 -1.12 5.50
C PHE A 226 -0.66 -0.16 6.03
N GLU A 227 0.61 -0.31 5.66
CA GLU A 227 1.71 0.52 6.21
C GLU A 227 1.62 2.01 5.86
N HIS A 228 0.83 2.36 4.86
CA HIS A 228 0.52 3.73 4.46
C HIS A 228 -0.82 4.23 4.99
N ALA A 229 -1.61 3.35 5.61
CA ALA A 229 -2.96 3.65 6.05
C ALA A 229 -2.99 4.82 7.05
N ARG A 230 -3.91 5.74 6.82
CA ARG A 230 -4.11 6.93 7.65
C ARG A 230 -5.41 7.62 7.29
N PRO A 231 -5.94 8.47 8.15
CA PRO A 231 -6.97 9.41 7.75
C PRO A 231 -6.44 10.36 6.66
N ASP A 232 -7.18 10.46 5.56
CA ASP A 232 -6.87 11.39 4.46
C ASP A 232 -8.15 11.67 3.65
N VAL A 233 -8.06 12.52 2.63
CA VAL A 233 -9.16 12.67 1.67
C VAL A 233 -9.31 11.36 0.87
N TRP A 234 -10.55 10.91 0.69
CA TRP A 234 -10.84 9.59 0.10
C TRP A 234 -10.21 9.37 -1.27
N LEU A 235 -9.99 10.44 -2.03
CA LEU A 235 -9.36 10.41 -3.35
C LEU A 235 -7.89 9.98 -3.35
N VAL A 236 -7.24 9.94 -2.17
CA VAL A 236 -5.86 9.44 -2.07
C VAL A 236 -5.75 7.98 -2.52
N ASP A 237 -6.83 7.22 -2.40
CA ASP A 237 -6.83 5.79 -2.73
C ASP A 237 -7.08 5.51 -4.22
N VAL A 238 -7.53 6.51 -5.01
CA VAL A 238 -7.83 6.29 -6.43
C VAL A 238 -6.80 6.87 -7.40
N HIS A 239 -5.96 7.81 -6.96
CA HIS A 239 -5.03 8.50 -7.86
C HIS A 239 -4.11 7.56 -8.63
N ARG A 240 -3.64 6.45 -8.02
CA ARG A 240 -2.78 5.45 -8.67
C ARG A 240 -3.53 4.60 -9.68
N LEU A 241 -4.83 4.39 -9.49
CA LEU A 241 -5.68 3.65 -10.42
C LEU A 241 -5.89 4.46 -11.69
N ILE A 242 -6.15 5.77 -11.54
CA ILE A 242 -6.32 6.71 -12.66
C ILE A 242 -5.04 6.77 -13.51
N ASP A 243 -3.86 6.90 -12.91
CA ASP A 243 -2.59 7.00 -13.64
C ASP A 243 -1.98 5.64 -14.03
N GLY A 244 -2.63 4.56 -13.68
CA GLY A 244 -2.16 3.19 -13.88
C GLY A 244 -3.08 2.34 -14.77
N PRO A 245 -3.85 1.40 -14.19
CA PRO A 245 -4.63 0.42 -14.95
C PRO A 245 -5.73 1.06 -15.80
N TRP A 246 -6.40 2.10 -15.32
CA TRP A 246 -7.55 2.69 -16.00
C TRP A 246 -7.18 3.40 -17.29
N GLN A 247 -5.97 3.99 -17.38
CA GLN A 247 -5.51 4.59 -18.63
C GLN A 247 -5.42 3.62 -19.81
N ARG A 248 -5.10 2.38 -19.51
CA ARG A 248 -4.95 1.34 -20.52
C ARG A 248 -6.27 0.63 -20.80
N ARG A 249 -7.22 0.71 -19.85
CA ARG A 249 -8.50 -0.02 -19.89
C ARG A 249 -9.59 0.82 -19.19
N PRO A 250 -10.22 1.76 -19.90
CA PRO A 250 -11.25 2.66 -19.32
C PRO A 250 -12.42 1.91 -18.68
N GLY A 251 -12.87 0.78 -19.24
CA GLY A 251 -13.94 -0.01 -18.66
C GLY A 251 -13.68 -0.56 -17.25
N LEU A 252 -12.40 -0.60 -16.80
CA LEU A 252 -12.08 -0.95 -15.42
C LEU A 252 -12.41 0.19 -14.44
N GLU A 253 -12.32 1.43 -14.90
CA GLU A 253 -12.74 2.60 -14.13
C GLU A 253 -14.26 2.59 -13.90
N GLU A 254 -15.05 2.34 -14.95
CA GLU A 254 -16.51 2.22 -14.87
C GLU A 254 -16.91 1.12 -13.87
N ALA A 255 -16.31 -0.08 -13.98
CA ALA A 255 -16.58 -1.16 -13.06
C ALA A 255 -16.23 -0.81 -11.62
N PHE A 256 -15.16 -0.06 -11.39
CA PHE A 256 -14.77 0.37 -10.06
C PHE A 256 -15.78 1.36 -9.47
N TRP A 257 -16.19 2.37 -10.23
CA TRP A 257 -17.16 3.37 -9.76
C TRP A 257 -18.54 2.78 -9.54
N ASP A 258 -18.95 1.80 -10.37
CA ASP A 258 -20.16 1.03 -10.13
C ASP A 258 -20.10 0.31 -8.77
N GLY A 259 -18.98 -0.36 -8.48
CA GLY A 259 -18.76 -0.99 -7.20
C GLY A 259 -18.64 -0.02 -6.02
N TYR A 260 -18.02 1.14 -6.22
CA TYR A 260 -17.87 2.18 -5.19
C TYR A 260 -19.20 2.92 -4.90
N GLY A 261 -20.14 2.91 -5.85
CA GLY A 261 -21.47 3.46 -5.73
C GLY A 261 -21.56 4.97 -6.01
N ARG A 262 -20.47 5.64 -6.37
CA ARG A 262 -20.48 7.02 -6.86
C ARG A 262 -19.19 7.39 -7.60
N MET A 263 -19.26 8.41 -8.43
CA MET A 263 -18.09 9.06 -9.03
C MET A 263 -17.71 10.34 -8.26
N PRO A 264 -16.48 10.84 -8.43
CA PRO A 264 -16.11 12.18 -7.98
C PRO A 264 -16.98 13.24 -8.67
N ASP A 265 -17.40 14.25 -7.92
CA ASP A 265 -17.99 15.44 -8.48
C ASP A 265 -16.94 16.35 -9.16
N GLU A 266 -17.33 17.51 -9.67
CA GLU A 266 -16.43 18.43 -10.36
C GLU A 266 -15.31 18.96 -9.45
N ARG A 267 -15.62 19.30 -8.18
CA ARG A 267 -14.63 19.76 -7.18
C ARG A 267 -13.68 18.64 -6.79
N GLU A 268 -14.20 17.45 -6.56
CA GLU A 268 -13.44 16.25 -6.27
C GLU A 268 -12.54 15.84 -7.44
N THR A 269 -13.00 16.03 -8.67
CA THR A 269 -12.22 15.81 -9.90
C THR A 269 -11.05 16.78 -9.99
N ALA A 270 -11.25 18.07 -9.65
CA ALA A 270 -10.17 19.04 -9.57
C ALA A 270 -9.17 18.67 -8.45
N LEU A 271 -9.67 18.24 -7.30
CA LEU A 271 -8.83 17.81 -6.17
C LEU A 271 -7.99 16.57 -6.53
N VAL A 272 -8.59 15.52 -7.10
CA VAL A 272 -7.81 14.32 -7.47
C VAL A 272 -6.78 14.64 -8.54
N THR A 273 -7.07 15.57 -9.46
CA THR A 273 -6.11 16.02 -10.47
C THR A 273 -4.90 16.71 -9.83
N ALA A 274 -5.10 17.60 -8.87
CA ALA A 274 -4.01 18.23 -8.12
C ALA A 274 -3.24 17.21 -7.27
N MET A 275 -3.92 16.26 -6.65
CA MET A 275 -3.29 15.16 -5.90
C MET A 275 -2.43 14.28 -6.80
N ARG A 276 -2.92 13.91 -7.98
CA ARG A 276 -2.14 13.13 -8.97
C ARG A 276 -0.84 13.85 -9.32
N ALA A 277 -0.90 15.15 -9.59
CA ALA A 277 0.29 15.95 -9.87
C ALA A 277 1.25 16.00 -8.68
N MET A 278 0.74 16.21 -7.46
CA MET A 278 1.55 16.21 -6.24
C MET A 278 2.19 14.85 -5.96
N TYR A 279 1.45 13.74 -6.13
CA TYR A 279 2.00 12.39 -5.93
C TYR A 279 2.97 11.99 -7.03
N ALA A 280 2.80 12.49 -8.26
CA ALA A 280 3.78 12.31 -9.33
C ALA A 280 5.11 13.01 -9.00
N LEU A 281 5.08 14.20 -8.38
CA LEU A 281 6.27 14.82 -7.80
C LEU A 281 6.90 13.94 -6.72
N GLY A 282 6.10 13.38 -5.83
CA GLY A 282 6.55 12.43 -4.82
C GLY A 282 7.23 11.20 -5.42
N THR A 283 6.67 10.67 -6.51
CA THR A 283 7.23 9.55 -7.28
C THR A 283 8.61 9.91 -7.84
N VAL A 284 8.75 11.06 -8.51
CA VAL A 284 10.03 11.54 -9.04
C VAL A 284 11.08 11.69 -7.92
N ALA A 285 10.70 12.32 -6.80
CA ALA A 285 11.62 12.54 -5.68
C ALA A 285 12.06 11.22 -5.01
N TRP A 286 11.15 10.27 -4.85
CA TRP A 286 11.44 8.96 -4.25
C TRP A 286 12.29 8.10 -5.18
N ALA A 287 11.89 7.97 -6.44
CA ALA A 287 12.55 7.12 -7.42
C ALA A 287 14.01 7.53 -7.61
N ARG A 288 14.27 8.83 -7.65
CA ARG A 288 15.62 9.36 -7.75
C ARG A 288 16.48 9.04 -6.53
N ALA A 289 15.91 9.07 -5.34
CA ALA A 289 16.62 8.72 -4.11
C ALA A 289 16.94 7.20 -4.01
N HIS A 290 16.33 6.38 -4.87
CA HIS A 290 16.49 4.92 -4.90
C HIS A 290 17.01 4.41 -6.25
N ASP A 291 17.50 5.30 -7.13
CA ASP A 291 18.04 4.98 -8.45
C ASP A 291 17.06 4.16 -9.35
N ASP A 292 15.74 4.37 -9.18
CA ASP A 292 14.69 3.73 -9.99
C ASP A 292 14.28 4.63 -11.17
N ALA A 293 15.06 4.60 -12.25
CA ALA A 293 14.83 5.41 -13.44
C ALA A 293 13.47 5.12 -14.14
N ALA A 294 12.98 3.89 -14.07
CA ALA A 294 11.71 3.51 -14.67
C ALA A 294 10.53 4.15 -13.93
N PHE A 295 10.57 4.14 -12.61
CA PHE A 295 9.58 4.75 -11.76
C PHE A 295 9.64 6.29 -11.82
N GLU A 296 10.85 6.88 -11.86
CA GLU A 296 11.05 8.31 -12.09
C GLU A 296 10.40 8.77 -13.41
N SER A 297 10.66 8.04 -14.51
CA SER A 297 10.06 8.31 -15.82
C SER A 297 8.51 8.25 -15.77
N GLY A 298 7.94 7.36 -14.96
CA GLY A 298 6.51 7.28 -14.69
C GLY A 298 5.97 8.58 -14.08
N GLY A 299 6.60 9.08 -13.04
CA GLY A 299 6.23 10.34 -12.39
C GLY A 299 6.28 11.54 -13.36
N TRP A 300 7.37 11.67 -14.14
CA TRP A 300 7.48 12.72 -15.15
C TRP A 300 6.42 12.64 -16.23
N ARG A 301 5.99 11.44 -16.62
CA ARG A 301 4.93 11.24 -17.63
C ARG A 301 3.59 11.78 -17.14
N VAL A 302 3.25 11.53 -15.87
CA VAL A 302 2.04 12.07 -15.25
C VAL A 302 2.10 13.60 -15.20
N LEU A 303 3.20 14.19 -14.71
CA LEU A 303 3.38 15.64 -14.63
C LEU A 303 3.25 16.32 -16.00
N ARG A 304 3.88 15.76 -17.04
CA ARG A 304 3.78 16.32 -18.41
C ARG A 304 2.36 16.28 -18.94
N ARG A 305 1.64 15.16 -18.73
CA ARG A 305 0.26 15.01 -19.20
C ARG A 305 -0.67 16.02 -18.52
N LEU A 306 -0.59 16.14 -17.20
CA LEU A 306 -1.45 17.08 -16.46
C LEU A 306 -1.13 18.55 -16.71
N ARG A 307 0.02 18.86 -17.32
CA ARG A 307 0.41 20.22 -17.70
C ARG A 307 0.11 20.56 -19.17
N ALA A 308 -0.26 19.57 -19.97
CA ALA A 308 -0.59 19.81 -21.37
C ALA A 308 -1.90 20.64 -21.48
N PRO A 309 -1.99 21.58 -22.44
CA PRO A 309 -3.23 22.32 -22.68
C PRO A 309 -4.34 21.36 -23.08
N GLY A 310 -5.48 21.39 -22.42
CA GLY A 310 -6.67 20.62 -22.77
C GLY A 310 -6.94 19.38 -21.91
N VAL A 311 -6.32 19.27 -20.74
CA VAL A 311 -6.67 18.29 -19.70
C VAL A 311 -7.21 19.02 -18.47
#